data_bd96c35a861ae1f221b6a5fb5521c77c
#
_entry.id   bd96c35a861ae1f221b6a5fb5521c77c
#
_cell.length_a   1.000
_cell.length_b   1.000
_cell.length_c   1.000
_cell.angle_alpha   90.00
_cell.angle_beta   90.00
_cell.angle_gamma   90.00
#
_symmetry.space_group_name_H-M   'P 1'
#
loop_
_entity.id
_entity.type
_entity.pdbx_description
1 polymer ?
#
loop_
_entity_poly.entity_id
_entity_poly.type
_entity_poly.pdbx_seq_one_letter_code
_entity_poly.pdbx_strand_id
1 'polypeptide(L)'
;MDESTSRGPLPGPRVPPPPPDVVFTADFSSETQWVAGRSWAYPGGGPVNPGDDKLDHLVSDPRYSRSGVFRATRRPDGLWNTGLLTTEGSRGGFTVRSGDVLQARVRLPEEVGAWPAIWTWRDGDQEIDVFEYHPDNPDLLEFTNHVRRGNRYLRDDAVRPGAWVDLRTDFGARSVVWWLNGVRVFADGRGVGPAWHAYLIVNLSVSAGRYHPSPDPGTTEMSFEVASLVVRRPTAAGPSHGAAAGAETAPATGDGERQSADS
;
A
#
# COMPACT_ATOMS: atom_id res chain seq x y z
N MET A 1 -37.35 -36.17 -32.87
CA MET A 1 -36.00 -35.56 -32.95
C MET A 1 -35.65 -35.11 -31.56
N ASP A 2 -34.81 -35.90 -30.89
CA ASP A 2 -34.47 -35.71 -29.47
C ASP A 2 -33.07 -35.11 -29.44
N GLU A 3 -32.97 -33.81 -29.12
CA GLU A 3 -31.68 -33.14 -28.98
C GLU A 3 -31.17 -33.35 -27.55
N SER A 4 -30.37 -34.41 -27.38
CA SER A 4 -29.61 -34.65 -26.17
C SER A 4 -28.47 -33.61 -26.05
N THR A 5 -28.69 -32.55 -25.30
CA THR A 5 -27.64 -31.60 -24.91
C THR A 5 -26.74 -32.23 -23.85
N SER A 6 -25.57 -32.73 -24.27
CA SER A 6 -24.50 -33.17 -23.40
C SER A 6 -23.95 -31.98 -22.60
N ARG A 7 -24.27 -31.91 -21.31
CA ARG A 7 -23.61 -30.99 -20.37
C ARG A 7 -22.21 -31.51 -20.08
N GLY A 8 -21.20 -30.75 -20.49
CA GLY A 8 -19.80 -31.01 -20.11
C GLY A 8 -19.62 -31.09 -18.59
N PRO A 9 -18.56 -31.76 -18.11
CA PRO A 9 -18.28 -31.91 -16.68
C PRO A 9 -18.12 -30.56 -15.98
N LEU A 10 -18.77 -30.42 -14.82
CA LEU A 10 -18.66 -29.27 -13.96
C LEU A 10 -17.18 -29.08 -13.53
N PRO A 11 -16.65 -27.85 -13.51
CA PRO A 11 -15.29 -27.62 -13.02
C PRO A 11 -15.19 -28.08 -11.57
N GLY A 12 -14.17 -28.88 -11.26
CA GLY A 12 -13.89 -29.36 -9.92
C GLY A 12 -13.69 -28.22 -8.92
N PRO A 13 -13.78 -28.49 -7.60
CA PRO A 13 -13.62 -27.48 -6.57
C PRO A 13 -12.24 -26.79 -6.71
N ARG A 14 -12.25 -25.45 -6.83
CA ARG A 14 -11.02 -24.67 -6.83
C ARG A 14 -10.36 -24.76 -5.46
N VAL A 15 -9.15 -25.29 -5.41
CA VAL A 15 -8.32 -25.23 -4.20
C VAL A 15 -8.10 -23.73 -3.87
N PRO A 16 -8.41 -23.26 -2.65
CA PRO A 16 -8.12 -21.89 -2.27
C PRO A 16 -6.61 -21.61 -2.39
N PRO A 17 -6.22 -20.39 -2.80
CA PRO A 17 -4.81 -20.04 -2.85
C PRO A 17 -4.19 -20.15 -1.45
N PRO A 18 -2.90 -20.54 -1.35
CA PRO A 18 -2.21 -20.59 -0.06
C PRO A 18 -2.24 -19.20 0.61
N PRO A 19 -2.21 -19.15 1.95
CA PRO A 19 -2.18 -17.88 2.66
C PRO A 19 -0.92 -17.08 2.25
N PRO A 20 -1.01 -15.75 2.15
CA PRO A 20 0.13 -14.92 1.76
C PRO A 20 1.21 -14.91 2.83
N ASP A 21 2.49 -15.01 2.40
CA ASP A 21 3.64 -14.95 3.30
C ASP A 21 3.89 -13.53 3.80
N VAL A 22 4.33 -13.39 5.05
CA VAL A 22 4.84 -12.13 5.58
C VAL A 22 6.19 -11.86 4.94
N VAL A 23 6.28 -10.76 4.18
CA VAL A 23 7.51 -10.32 3.50
C VAL A 23 8.16 -9.12 4.15
N PHE A 24 7.42 -8.40 5.00
CA PHE A 24 7.91 -7.27 5.76
C PHE A 24 7.11 -7.13 7.06
N THR A 25 7.82 -6.97 8.16
CA THR A 25 7.27 -6.54 9.46
C THR A 25 8.08 -5.33 9.89
N ALA A 26 7.43 -4.20 10.11
CA ALA A 26 8.11 -2.97 10.48
C ALA A 26 8.72 -3.10 11.88
N ASP A 27 10.03 -2.93 11.95
CA ASP A 27 10.76 -2.56 13.16
C ASP A 27 11.18 -1.08 13.01
N PHE A 28 10.40 -0.20 13.60
CA PHE A 28 10.61 1.25 13.51
C PHE A 28 11.91 1.73 14.16
N SER A 29 12.67 0.85 14.82
CA SER A 29 13.99 1.12 15.37
C SER A 29 15.14 0.64 14.45
N SER A 30 14.80 -0.05 13.37
CA SER A 30 15.79 -0.68 12.47
C SER A 30 16.34 0.29 11.43
N GLU A 31 17.61 0.69 11.57
CA GLU A 31 18.34 1.44 10.54
C GLU A 31 18.58 0.64 9.24
N THR A 32 18.33 -0.66 9.25
CA THR A 32 18.40 -1.49 8.04
C THR A 32 17.13 -1.37 7.21
N GLN A 33 15.97 -1.26 7.87
CA GLN A 33 14.68 -1.15 7.18
C GLN A 33 14.36 0.27 6.73
N TRP A 34 14.85 1.30 7.46
CA TRP A 34 14.40 2.66 7.30
C TRP A 34 15.53 3.66 7.11
N VAL A 35 15.23 4.70 6.34
CA VAL A 35 15.95 5.99 6.33
C VAL A 35 15.04 7.00 7.03
N ALA A 36 15.59 7.76 7.98
CA ALA A 36 14.88 8.79 8.75
C ALA A 36 15.28 10.20 8.31
N GLY A 37 14.36 11.16 8.45
CA GLY A 37 14.64 12.59 8.26
C GLY A 37 14.86 13.00 6.81
N ARG A 38 14.47 12.18 5.85
CA ARG A 38 14.60 12.42 4.42
C ARG A 38 13.47 11.73 3.64
N SER A 39 13.05 12.37 2.55
CA SER A 39 12.14 11.74 1.58
C SER A 39 12.48 12.23 0.18
N TRP A 40 12.56 11.33 -0.79
CA TRP A 40 12.73 11.68 -2.21
C TRP A 40 11.45 12.23 -2.84
N ALA A 41 10.32 12.10 -2.16
CA ALA A 41 9.09 12.80 -2.51
C ALA A 41 9.14 14.31 -2.22
N TYR A 42 10.08 14.75 -1.38
CA TYR A 42 10.31 16.16 -1.08
C TYR A 42 11.29 16.78 -2.08
N PRO A 43 11.19 18.09 -2.38
CA PRO A 43 12.05 18.74 -3.35
C PRO A 43 13.54 18.50 -3.09
N GLY A 44 14.25 17.94 -4.08
CA GLY A 44 15.67 17.60 -3.98
C GLY A 44 16.01 16.55 -2.91
N GLY A 45 15.01 15.80 -2.39
CA GLY A 45 15.20 14.89 -1.26
C GLY A 45 15.54 15.63 0.04
N GLY A 46 15.14 16.89 0.13
CA GLY A 46 15.40 17.78 1.27
C GLY A 46 14.47 17.55 2.46
N PRO A 47 14.69 18.29 3.56
CA PRO A 47 13.88 18.14 4.78
C PRO A 47 12.58 18.94 4.76
N VAL A 48 12.34 19.81 3.77
CA VAL A 48 11.18 20.70 3.72
C VAL A 48 10.40 20.53 2.43
N ASN A 49 9.07 20.63 2.51
CA ASN A 49 8.17 20.59 1.35
C ASN A 49 7.07 21.68 1.44
N PRO A 50 7.44 22.97 1.31
CA PRO A 50 6.46 24.06 1.44
C PRO A 50 5.46 24.12 0.29
N GLY A 51 5.76 23.51 -0.85
CA GLY A 51 4.86 23.47 -2.01
C GLY A 51 3.63 22.59 -1.81
N ASP A 52 3.67 21.69 -0.85
CA ASP A 52 2.64 20.69 -0.55
C ASP A 52 1.85 21.04 0.74
N ASP A 53 1.69 22.32 1.03
CA ASP A 53 0.97 22.83 2.23
C ASP A 53 1.49 22.27 3.56
N LYS A 54 2.82 22.07 3.69
CA LYS A 54 3.46 21.46 4.86
C LYS A 54 4.39 22.43 5.58
N LEU A 55 4.33 22.41 6.91
CA LEU A 55 5.30 23.08 7.80
C LEU A 55 6.45 22.18 8.23
N ASP A 56 6.64 21.08 7.56
CA ASP A 56 7.60 20.05 7.91
C ASP A 56 9.04 20.52 7.80
N HIS A 57 9.82 20.11 8.79
CA HIS A 57 11.27 20.02 8.72
C HIS A 57 11.66 18.62 9.20
N LEU A 58 11.88 17.72 8.24
CA LEU A 58 12.20 16.32 8.54
C LEU A 58 13.51 16.22 9.32
N VAL A 59 13.51 15.45 10.40
CA VAL A 59 14.69 15.23 11.24
C VAL A 59 15.02 13.75 11.36
N SER A 60 16.33 13.44 11.38
CA SER A 60 16.81 12.06 11.54
C SER A 60 16.91 11.62 13.00
N ASP A 61 16.59 12.50 13.96
CA ASP A 61 16.62 12.18 15.38
C ASP A 61 15.61 11.06 15.69
N PRO A 62 16.04 9.91 16.25
CA PRO A 62 15.18 8.77 16.53
C PRO A 62 13.97 9.08 17.43
N ARG A 63 14.02 10.16 18.22
CA ARG A 63 12.90 10.58 19.08
C ARG A 63 11.63 10.90 18.30
N TYR A 64 11.77 11.22 17.00
CA TYR A 64 10.65 11.63 16.15
C TYR A 64 9.96 10.48 15.40
N SER A 65 10.53 9.25 15.43
CA SER A 65 9.96 8.13 14.68
C SER A 65 10.18 6.73 15.31
N ARG A 66 10.96 6.67 16.43
CA ARG A 66 11.32 5.39 17.04
C ARG A 66 10.09 4.69 17.66
N SER A 67 10.10 3.35 17.59
CA SER A 67 9.10 2.48 18.22
C SER A 67 7.67 2.72 17.70
N GLY A 68 7.53 3.25 16.48
CA GLY A 68 6.22 3.51 15.87
C GLY A 68 5.53 4.77 16.39
N VAL A 69 6.20 5.60 17.20
CA VAL A 69 5.66 6.89 17.64
C VAL A 69 6.30 8.00 16.81
N PHE A 70 5.51 8.58 15.91
CA PHE A 70 5.90 9.72 15.08
C PHE A 70 5.53 11.01 15.81
N ARG A 71 6.48 11.93 15.92
CA ARG A 71 6.30 13.20 16.66
C ARG A 71 6.48 14.38 15.74
N ALA A 72 5.81 15.48 16.07
CA ALA A 72 6.08 16.79 15.51
C ALA A 72 6.26 17.79 16.66
N THR A 73 7.30 18.64 16.62
CA THR A 73 7.51 19.68 17.62
C THR A 73 7.78 21.02 16.94
N ARG A 74 7.15 22.09 17.48
CA ARG A 74 7.23 23.43 16.93
C ARG A 74 8.65 24.00 17.07
N ARG A 75 9.12 24.65 16.02
CA ARG A 75 10.41 25.36 15.97
C ARG A 75 10.21 26.86 16.11
N PRO A 76 11.25 27.61 16.55
CA PRO A 76 11.18 29.07 16.64
C PRO A 76 10.97 29.78 15.30
N ASP A 77 11.34 29.14 14.17
CA ASP A 77 11.20 29.69 12.81
C ASP A 77 9.80 29.44 12.19
N GLY A 78 8.88 28.84 12.94
CA GLY A 78 7.52 28.54 12.50
C GLY A 78 7.36 27.20 11.81
N LEU A 79 8.46 26.52 11.43
CA LEU A 79 8.43 25.14 10.97
C LEU A 79 8.26 24.18 12.14
N TRP A 80 8.11 22.89 11.81
CA TRP A 80 8.00 21.82 12.79
C TRP A 80 9.03 20.74 12.51
N ASN A 81 9.80 20.34 13.51
CA ASN A 81 10.57 19.11 13.41
C ASN A 81 9.59 17.95 13.33
N THR A 82 9.67 17.12 12.29
CA THR A 82 8.73 16.04 12.03
C THR A 82 9.44 14.71 11.78
N GLY A 83 8.78 13.62 12.19
CA GLY A 83 9.23 12.26 11.95
C GLY A 83 8.73 11.70 10.61
N LEU A 84 9.66 11.21 9.78
CA LEU A 84 9.38 10.45 8.59
C LEU A 84 10.36 9.29 8.48
N LEU A 85 9.84 8.12 8.16
CA LEU A 85 10.60 6.92 7.81
C LEU A 85 10.25 6.48 6.39
N THR A 86 11.27 6.19 5.58
CA THR A 86 11.09 5.60 4.25
C THR A 86 11.96 4.37 4.06
N THR A 87 11.48 3.39 3.29
CA THR A 87 12.30 2.24 2.88
C THR A 87 13.19 2.57 1.68
N GLU A 88 12.99 3.72 1.01
CA GLU A 88 13.84 4.21 -0.06
C GLU A 88 15.23 4.54 0.47
N GLY A 89 16.28 4.03 -0.21
CA GLY A 89 17.68 4.24 0.20
C GLY A 89 18.12 3.48 1.46
N SER A 90 17.23 2.71 2.11
CA SER A 90 17.61 1.84 3.22
C SER A 90 18.44 0.63 2.73
N ARG A 91 19.20 0.01 3.65
CA ARG A 91 19.98 -1.20 3.30
C ARG A 91 19.08 -2.36 2.88
N GLY A 92 17.89 -2.47 3.45
CA GLY A 92 16.91 -3.50 3.12
C GLY A 92 16.24 -3.26 1.77
N GLY A 93 16.14 -2.01 1.32
CA GLY A 93 15.58 -1.64 0.02
C GLY A 93 14.18 -2.20 -0.24
N PHE A 94 13.37 -2.37 0.83
CA PHE A 94 12.06 -2.99 0.70
C PHE A 94 11.14 -2.16 -0.19
N THR A 95 10.41 -2.85 -1.08
CA THR A 95 9.33 -2.25 -1.88
C THR A 95 8.04 -3.05 -1.76
N VAL A 96 6.94 -2.33 -1.61
CA VAL A 96 5.59 -2.86 -1.82
C VAL A 96 5.41 -3.11 -3.32
N ARG A 97 4.70 -4.17 -3.71
CA ARG A 97 4.50 -4.56 -5.11
C ARG A 97 3.04 -4.84 -5.42
N SER A 98 2.72 -4.85 -6.69
CA SER A 98 1.42 -5.32 -7.15
C SER A 98 1.12 -6.73 -6.64
N GLY A 99 -0.06 -6.90 -6.02
CA GLY A 99 -0.49 -8.12 -5.35
C GLY A 99 -0.20 -8.18 -3.85
N ASP A 100 0.63 -7.31 -3.31
CA ASP A 100 0.88 -7.25 -1.87
C ASP A 100 -0.34 -6.74 -1.10
N VAL A 101 -0.39 -7.09 0.19
CA VAL A 101 -1.38 -6.64 1.18
C VAL A 101 -0.64 -5.99 2.34
N LEU A 102 -0.90 -4.71 2.57
CA LEU A 102 -0.42 -4.00 3.76
C LEU A 102 -1.51 -4.01 4.83
N GLN A 103 -1.11 -4.26 6.06
CA GLN A 103 -1.97 -4.16 7.25
C GLN A 103 -1.25 -3.32 8.29
N ALA A 104 -1.95 -2.36 8.89
CA ALA A 104 -1.42 -1.51 9.94
C ALA A 104 -2.49 -1.26 11.02
N ARG A 105 -2.04 -1.16 12.28
CA ARG A 105 -2.84 -0.67 13.39
C ARG A 105 -2.27 0.66 13.84
N VAL A 106 -3.07 1.72 13.78
CA VAL A 106 -2.65 3.10 14.04
C VAL A 106 -3.54 3.78 15.06
N ARG A 107 -2.97 4.72 15.83
CA ARG A 107 -3.71 5.66 16.66
C ARG A 107 -3.67 7.03 16.03
N LEU A 108 -4.85 7.55 15.71
CA LEU A 108 -5.01 8.84 15.06
C LEU A 108 -4.62 9.99 16.02
N PRO A 109 -3.93 11.05 15.54
CA PRO A 109 -3.61 12.21 16.36
C PRO A 109 -4.87 12.98 16.80
N GLU A 110 -4.72 13.78 17.83
CA GLU A 110 -5.80 14.59 18.43
C GLU A 110 -5.70 16.07 18.01
N GLU A 111 -4.49 16.55 17.75
CA GLU A 111 -4.21 17.96 17.52
C GLU A 111 -4.53 18.39 16.09
N VAL A 112 -5.33 19.45 15.95
CA VAL A 112 -5.58 20.12 14.66
C VAL A 112 -4.27 20.56 14.04
N GLY A 113 -4.14 20.37 12.74
CA GLY A 113 -2.92 20.61 11.97
C GLY A 113 -1.99 19.39 11.86
N ALA A 114 -2.24 18.32 12.63
CA ALA A 114 -1.55 17.05 12.40
C ALA A 114 -2.03 16.40 11.09
N TRP A 115 -1.08 15.83 10.34
CA TRP A 115 -1.32 15.17 9.07
C TRP A 115 -0.51 13.87 8.99
N PRO A 116 -0.95 12.78 9.64
CA PRO A 116 -0.32 11.49 9.55
C PRO A 116 -0.66 10.80 8.24
N ALA A 117 0.30 10.04 7.70
CA ALA A 117 0.10 9.22 6.53
C ALA A 117 0.90 7.90 6.59
N ILE A 118 0.35 6.87 5.97
CA ILE A 118 1.07 5.70 5.46
C ILE A 118 0.84 5.67 3.96
N TRP A 119 1.91 5.71 3.19
CA TRP A 119 1.83 5.83 1.74
C TRP A 119 3.02 5.19 1.04
N THR A 120 3.02 5.22 -0.27
CA THR A 120 4.10 4.70 -1.11
C THR A 120 4.60 5.76 -2.05
N TRP A 121 5.89 5.68 -2.44
CA TRP A 121 6.49 6.61 -3.38
C TRP A 121 7.60 5.96 -4.19
N ARG A 122 7.70 6.34 -5.47
CA ARG A 122 8.85 6.08 -6.34
C ARG A 122 8.78 6.94 -7.59
N ASP A 123 9.89 7.57 -7.95
CA ASP A 123 10.09 8.25 -9.24
C ASP A 123 9.01 9.28 -9.62
N GLY A 124 8.36 9.91 -8.61
CA GLY A 124 7.46 11.04 -8.81
C GLY A 124 5.98 10.71 -9.02
N ASP A 125 5.59 9.43 -9.20
CA ASP A 125 4.21 9.09 -9.58
C ASP A 125 3.69 7.72 -9.11
N GLN A 126 4.47 6.97 -8.33
CA GLN A 126 4.08 5.63 -7.88
C GLN A 126 3.43 5.67 -6.48
N GLU A 127 2.59 6.68 -6.26
CA GLU A 127 2.01 6.99 -4.96
C GLU A 127 0.64 6.34 -4.76
N ILE A 128 0.51 5.63 -3.64
CA ILE A 128 -0.75 5.13 -3.10
C ILE A 128 -0.80 5.53 -1.64
N ASP A 129 -1.84 6.26 -1.25
CA ASP A 129 -2.10 6.55 0.15
C ASP A 129 -2.92 5.41 0.76
N VAL A 130 -2.28 4.69 1.68
CA VAL A 130 -2.96 3.69 2.50
C VAL A 130 -4.00 4.41 3.37
N PHE A 131 -3.65 5.57 3.89
CA PHE A 131 -4.54 6.55 4.49
C PHE A 131 -3.82 7.88 4.69
N GLU A 132 -4.63 8.94 4.76
CA GLU A 132 -4.32 10.24 5.32
C GLU A 132 -5.43 10.64 6.31
N TYR A 133 -5.09 11.44 7.31
CA TYR A 133 -6.04 11.90 8.32
C TYR A 133 -5.74 13.33 8.75
N HIS A 134 -6.81 14.10 8.98
CA HIS A 134 -6.76 15.47 9.47
C HIS A 134 -7.76 15.66 10.62
N PRO A 135 -7.32 15.98 11.84
CA PRO A 135 -8.22 16.11 13.01
C PRO A 135 -9.30 17.19 12.91
N ASP A 136 -9.14 18.18 12.01
CA ASP A 136 -10.20 19.15 11.69
C ASP A 136 -11.40 18.54 10.96
N ASN A 137 -11.21 17.36 10.35
CA ASN A 137 -12.26 16.49 9.83
C ASN A 137 -12.28 15.18 10.61
N PRO A 138 -12.77 15.20 11.88
CA PRO A 138 -12.46 14.18 12.88
C PRO A 138 -12.99 12.77 12.58
N ASP A 139 -13.99 12.65 11.70
CA ASP A 139 -14.62 11.37 11.29
C ASP A 139 -14.24 10.93 9.88
N LEU A 140 -13.20 11.56 9.25
CA LEU A 140 -12.88 11.38 7.84
C LEU A 140 -11.48 10.78 7.65
N LEU A 141 -11.38 9.72 6.85
CA LEU A 141 -10.13 9.21 6.28
C LEU A 141 -10.08 9.45 4.77
N GLU A 142 -8.89 9.71 4.26
CA GLU A 142 -8.62 9.87 2.84
C GLU A 142 -7.81 8.70 2.33
N PHE A 143 -8.25 8.15 1.18
CA PHE A 143 -7.59 7.06 0.46
C PHE A 143 -7.34 7.49 -0.98
N THR A 144 -6.12 7.40 -1.46
CA THR A 144 -5.80 7.87 -2.81
C THR A 144 -4.92 6.89 -3.58
N ASN A 145 -5.26 6.73 -4.86
CA ASN A 145 -4.41 6.10 -5.88
C ASN A 145 -3.99 7.20 -6.86
N HIS A 146 -2.81 7.78 -6.69
CA HIS A 146 -2.26 8.77 -7.62
C HIS A 146 -1.77 8.14 -8.92
N VAL A 147 -1.37 6.85 -8.92
CA VAL A 147 -0.93 6.12 -10.12
C VAL A 147 -2.01 6.08 -11.19
N ARG A 148 -3.28 5.90 -10.81
CA ARG A 148 -4.43 5.78 -11.72
C ARG A 148 -5.57 6.75 -11.41
N ARG A 149 -5.34 7.75 -10.54
CA ARG A 149 -6.27 8.83 -10.19
C ARG A 149 -7.60 8.33 -9.61
N GLY A 150 -7.55 7.57 -8.53
CA GLY A 150 -8.71 7.14 -7.75
C GLY A 150 -8.61 7.63 -6.32
N ASN A 151 -9.62 8.28 -5.78
CA ASN A 151 -9.65 8.72 -4.39
C ASN A 151 -11.00 8.48 -3.73
N ARG A 152 -11.00 8.42 -2.41
CA ARG A 152 -12.19 8.31 -1.57
C ARG A 152 -11.97 9.04 -0.26
N TYR A 153 -12.87 9.96 0.04
CA TYR A 153 -13.08 10.55 1.37
C TYR A 153 -14.14 9.71 2.08
N LEU A 154 -13.74 9.02 3.15
CA LEU A 154 -14.61 8.13 3.92
C LEU A 154 -14.92 8.74 5.28
N ARG A 155 -16.21 8.95 5.57
CA ARG A 155 -16.68 9.26 6.93
C ARG A 155 -17.12 7.97 7.61
N ASP A 156 -16.61 7.76 8.82
CA ASP A 156 -16.91 6.56 9.62
C ASP A 156 -16.83 6.90 11.12
N ASP A 157 -17.80 6.45 11.90
CA ASP A 157 -17.89 6.71 13.35
C ASP A 157 -16.73 6.11 14.16
N ALA A 158 -16.02 5.12 13.62
CA ALA A 158 -14.81 4.57 14.23
C ALA A 158 -13.60 5.50 14.11
N VAL A 159 -13.65 6.45 13.15
CA VAL A 159 -12.58 7.43 12.91
C VAL A 159 -12.85 8.64 13.81
N ARG A 160 -11.92 8.91 14.73
CA ARG A 160 -11.97 10.09 15.60
C ARG A 160 -10.59 10.34 16.21
N PRO A 161 -10.30 11.58 16.66
CA PRO A 161 -9.07 11.90 17.36
C PRO A 161 -8.79 10.92 18.50
N GLY A 162 -7.57 10.42 18.61
CA GLY A 162 -7.13 9.46 19.63
C GLY A 162 -7.59 8.02 19.42
N ALA A 163 -8.43 7.72 18.42
CA ALA A 163 -8.92 6.36 18.19
C ALA A 163 -7.85 5.44 17.57
N TRP A 164 -7.89 4.18 17.96
CA TRP A 164 -7.19 3.11 17.25
C TRP A 164 -8.03 2.60 16.11
N VAL A 165 -7.42 2.48 14.92
CA VAL A 165 -8.04 1.90 13.73
C VAL A 165 -7.14 0.83 13.11
N ASP A 166 -7.74 -0.21 12.55
CA ASP A 166 -7.07 -1.23 11.78
C ASP A 166 -7.26 -0.94 10.28
N LEU A 167 -6.17 -0.70 9.58
CA LEU A 167 -6.11 -0.39 8.16
C LEU A 167 -5.60 -1.59 7.38
N ARG A 168 -6.17 -1.82 6.19
CA ARG A 168 -5.63 -2.76 5.23
C ARG A 168 -5.77 -2.19 3.83
N THR A 169 -4.72 -2.36 3.01
CA THR A 169 -4.72 -2.01 1.59
C THR A 169 -4.19 -3.17 0.77
N ASP A 170 -5.01 -3.62 -0.20
CA ASP A 170 -4.64 -4.66 -1.17
C ASP A 170 -4.22 -3.96 -2.46
N PHE A 171 -2.93 -4.02 -2.82
CA PHE A 171 -2.36 -3.35 -4.01
C PHE A 171 -2.57 -4.18 -5.27
N GLY A 172 -3.81 -4.35 -5.69
CA GLY A 172 -4.13 -5.17 -6.85
C GLY A 172 -3.78 -4.51 -8.19
N ALA A 173 -3.36 -5.31 -9.17
CA ALA A 173 -3.01 -4.82 -10.50
C ALA A 173 -4.17 -4.10 -11.21
N ARG A 174 -5.43 -4.50 -10.94
CA ARG A 174 -6.64 -3.96 -11.58
C ARG A 174 -7.56 -3.21 -10.62
N SER A 175 -7.30 -3.28 -9.31
CA SER A 175 -8.01 -2.53 -8.29
C SER A 175 -7.16 -2.47 -7.04
N VAL A 176 -6.96 -1.29 -6.48
CA VAL A 176 -6.53 -1.12 -5.09
C VAL A 176 -7.78 -1.19 -4.23
N VAL A 177 -7.71 -1.89 -3.11
CA VAL A 177 -8.85 -2.07 -2.20
C VAL A 177 -8.45 -1.68 -0.79
N TRP A 178 -9.23 -0.81 -0.16
CA TRP A 178 -9.02 -0.34 1.20
C TRP A 178 -10.06 -0.92 2.15
N TRP A 179 -9.60 -1.20 3.36
CA TRP A 179 -10.39 -1.78 4.45
C TRP A 179 -10.14 -0.99 5.73
N LEU A 180 -11.20 -0.76 6.49
CA LEU A 180 -11.17 -0.15 7.82
C LEU A 180 -11.81 -1.12 8.81
N ASN A 181 -11.11 -1.46 9.90
CA ASN A 181 -11.58 -2.35 10.96
C ASN A 181 -12.20 -3.68 10.42
N GLY A 182 -11.54 -4.26 9.39
CA GLY A 182 -11.98 -5.51 8.76
C GLY A 182 -13.11 -5.36 7.73
N VAL A 183 -13.67 -4.16 7.55
CA VAL A 183 -14.71 -3.88 6.56
C VAL A 183 -14.10 -3.29 5.30
N ARG A 184 -14.47 -3.80 4.12
CA ARG A 184 -14.08 -3.21 2.84
C ARG A 184 -14.82 -1.90 2.64
N VAL A 185 -14.07 -0.78 2.55
CA VAL A 185 -14.65 0.56 2.47
C VAL A 185 -14.52 1.21 1.09
N PHE A 186 -13.50 0.83 0.32
CA PHE A 186 -13.30 1.37 -1.01
C PHE A 186 -12.59 0.36 -1.93
N ALA A 187 -12.87 0.43 -3.22
CA ALA A 187 -12.11 -0.22 -4.29
C ALA A 187 -12.16 0.68 -5.51
N ASP A 188 -11.01 1.08 -6.02
CA ASP A 188 -10.92 2.08 -7.10
C ASP A 188 -11.23 1.50 -8.49
N GLY A 189 -11.21 0.17 -8.67
CA GLY A 189 -11.43 -0.49 -9.95
C GLY A 189 -10.37 -0.17 -11.01
N ARG A 190 -9.24 0.45 -10.64
CA ARG A 190 -8.18 0.91 -11.54
C ARG A 190 -6.85 0.22 -11.27
N GLY A 191 -6.53 -0.02 -10.00
CA GLY A 191 -5.34 -0.71 -9.55
C GLY A 191 -4.04 0.01 -9.86
N VAL A 192 -2.93 -0.70 -9.67
CA VAL A 192 -1.58 -0.16 -9.87
C VAL A 192 -0.86 -0.69 -11.11
N GLY A 193 -1.41 -1.71 -11.78
CA GLY A 193 -0.74 -2.43 -12.87
C GLY A 193 0.18 -3.55 -12.36
N PRO A 194 0.50 -4.54 -13.22
CA PRO A 194 1.18 -5.77 -12.78
C PRO A 194 2.66 -5.58 -12.41
N ALA A 195 3.33 -4.59 -12.99
CA ALA A 195 4.76 -4.32 -12.76
C ALA A 195 5.02 -3.24 -11.71
N TRP A 196 3.98 -2.70 -11.08
CA TRP A 196 4.10 -1.64 -10.10
C TRP A 196 4.85 -2.10 -8.84
N HIS A 197 5.73 -1.25 -8.36
CA HIS A 197 6.34 -1.33 -7.05
C HIS A 197 6.74 0.07 -6.57
N ALA A 198 6.74 0.29 -5.27
CA ALA A 198 7.10 1.57 -4.67
C ALA A 198 7.66 1.38 -3.25
N TYR A 199 8.41 2.35 -2.78
CA TYR A 199 8.91 2.39 -1.41
C TYR A 199 7.81 2.79 -0.44
N LEU A 200 7.89 2.27 0.77
CA LEU A 200 6.94 2.55 1.84
C LEU A 200 7.40 3.78 2.62
N ILE A 201 6.47 4.67 2.93
CA ILE A 201 6.68 5.85 3.76
C ILE A 201 5.65 5.86 4.89
N VAL A 202 6.11 6.24 6.08
CA VAL A 202 5.27 6.52 7.25
C VAL A 202 5.74 7.83 7.85
N ASN A 203 4.82 8.77 8.07
CA ASN A 203 5.16 10.07 8.62
C ASN A 203 4.05 10.73 9.41
N LEU A 204 4.42 11.76 10.15
CA LEU A 204 3.53 12.78 10.67
C LEU A 204 3.96 14.12 10.09
N SER A 205 3.19 14.64 9.14
CA SER A 205 3.32 16.00 8.61
C SER A 205 2.53 17.01 9.43
N VAL A 206 2.74 18.30 9.17
CA VAL A 206 2.01 19.40 9.80
C VAL A 206 1.48 20.34 8.71
N SER A 207 0.18 20.61 8.72
CA SER A 207 -0.48 21.47 7.74
C SER A 207 -0.07 22.93 7.87
N ALA A 208 0.14 23.61 6.73
CA ALA A 208 0.47 25.03 6.65
C ALA A 208 -0.75 25.96 6.59
N GLY A 209 -1.97 25.41 6.54
CA GLY A 209 -3.19 26.21 6.64
C GLY A 209 -3.87 26.52 5.30
N ARG A 210 -3.46 25.90 4.20
CA ARG A 210 -4.07 26.12 2.87
C ARG A 210 -5.32 25.27 2.64
N TYR A 211 -5.21 23.96 2.92
CA TYR A 211 -6.30 22.99 2.71
C TYR A 211 -6.92 22.57 4.05
N HIS A 212 -6.09 22.42 5.06
CA HIS A 212 -6.47 22.13 6.44
C HIS A 212 -5.87 23.16 7.37
N PRO A 213 -6.52 23.52 8.48
CA PRO A 213 -5.99 24.49 9.42
C PRO A 213 -4.57 24.16 9.89
N SER A 214 -3.75 25.18 10.04
CA SER A 214 -2.48 25.03 10.75
C SER A 214 -2.73 24.79 12.23
N PRO A 215 -1.75 24.25 12.99
CA PRO A 215 -1.88 24.04 14.42
C PRO A 215 -2.19 25.33 15.19
N ASP A 216 -3.00 25.22 16.24
CA ASP A 216 -3.27 26.31 17.15
C ASP A 216 -1.97 26.93 17.70
N PRO A 217 -1.96 28.25 17.98
CA PRO A 217 -0.74 28.91 18.50
C PRO A 217 -0.16 28.29 19.78
N GLY A 218 -1.01 27.69 20.62
CA GLY A 218 -0.60 27.03 21.85
C GLY A 218 -0.08 25.60 21.68
N THR A 219 -0.28 24.98 20.52
CA THR A 219 0.19 23.62 20.24
C THR A 219 1.68 23.64 20.01
N THR A 220 2.43 22.87 20.78
CA THR A 220 3.90 22.79 20.69
C THR A 220 4.41 21.41 20.30
N GLU A 221 3.57 20.38 20.47
CA GLU A 221 3.88 18.98 20.15
C GLU A 221 2.62 18.26 19.65
N MET A 222 2.79 17.29 18.77
CA MET A 222 1.78 16.36 18.27
C MET A 222 2.38 14.98 18.13
N SER A 223 1.53 13.94 18.14
CA SER A 223 1.98 12.57 17.91
C SER A 223 0.99 11.72 17.14
N PHE A 224 1.55 10.78 16.39
CA PHE A 224 0.87 9.72 15.66
C PHE A 224 1.50 8.38 16.00
N GLU A 225 0.71 7.35 16.24
CA GLU A 225 1.25 6.05 16.66
C GLU A 225 0.92 4.94 15.65
N VAL A 226 1.89 4.09 15.37
CA VAL A 226 1.77 2.86 14.57
C VAL A 226 2.16 1.68 15.43
N ALA A 227 1.18 0.95 15.97
CA ALA A 227 1.44 -0.22 16.83
C ALA A 227 1.98 -1.42 16.04
N SER A 228 1.56 -1.55 14.78
CA SER A 228 2.05 -2.60 13.88
C SER A 228 1.89 -2.18 12.42
N LEU A 229 2.82 -2.65 11.58
CA LEU A 229 2.73 -2.56 10.13
C LEU A 229 3.37 -3.81 9.53
N VAL A 230 2.60 -4.52 8.71
CA VAL A 230 3.01 -5.78 8.09
C VAL A 230 2.64 -5.76 6.62
N VAL A 231 3.53 -6.23 5.76
CA VAL A 231 3.21 -6.49 4.35
C VAL A 231 3.27 -7.99 4.09
N ARG A 232 2.22 -8.50 3.46
CA ARG A 232 2.09 -9.89 3.02
C ARG A 232 2.08 -9.96 1.51
N ARG A 233 2.69 -11.00 0.97
CA ARG A 233 2.76 -11.26 -0.47
C ARG A 233 2.15 -12.61 -0.78
N PRO A 234 1.23 -12.73 -1.75
CA PRO A 234 0.75 -14.03 -2.22
C PRO A 234 1.95 -14.87 -2.69
N THR A 235 2.06 -16.08 -2.20
CA THR A 235 2.96 -17.07 -2.79
C THR A 235 2.52 -17.33 -4.21
N ALA A 236 3.44 -17.27 -5.16
CA ALA A 236 3.15 -17.73 -6.52
C ALA A 236 2.64 -19.17 -6.41
N ALA A 237 1.42 -19.45 -6.89
CA ALA A 237 0.97 -20.83 -7.03
C ALA A 237 2.05 -21.56 -7.85
N GLY A 238 2.69 -22.55 -7.22
CA GLY A 238 3.69 -23.38 -7.91
C GLY A 238 3.09 -23.87 -9.24
N PRO A 239 3.90 -24.10 -10.26
CA PRO A 239 3.40 -24.61 -11.53
C PRO A 239 2.54 -25.83 -11.23
N SER A 240 1.25 -25.75 -11.55
CA SER A 240 0.37 -26.90 -11.49
C SER A 240 1.03 -27.96 -12.37
N HIS A 241 1.53 -29.02 -11.76
CA HIS A 241 1.94 -30.23 -12.51
C HIS A 241 0.67 -30.72 -13.19
N GLY A 242 0.48 -30.24 -14.44
CA GLY A 242 -0.54 -30.77 -15.33
C GLY A 242 -0.30 -32.26 -15.41
N ALA A 243 -1.30 -33.03 -15.03
CA ALA A 243 -1.33 -34.46 -15.22
C ALA A 243 -0.89 -34.74 -16.65
N ALA A 244 0.22 -35.46 -16.80
CA ALA A 244 0.64 -35.99 -18.07
C ALA A 244 -0.49 -36.92 -18.55
N ALA A 245 -1.27 -36.44 -19.51
CA ALA A 245 -2.21 -37.27 -20.24
C ALA A 245 -1.36 -38.32 -20.99
N GLY A 246 -1.54 -39.58 -20.60
CA GLY A 246 -0.88 -40.73 -21.23
C GLY A 246 -1.12 -40.71 -22.74
N ALA A 247 -0.05 -40.71 -23.48
CA ALA A 247 -0.07 -40.99 -24.92
C ALA A 247 -0.38 -42.48 -25.08
N GLU A 248 -1.64 -42.78 -25.36
CA GLU A 248 -2.06 -44.11 -25.83
C GLU A 248 -1.63 -44.23 -27.29
N THR A 249 -0.65 -45.10 -27.52
CA THR A 249 -0.18 -45.48 -28.86
C THR A 249 -1.22 -46.37 -29.50
N ALA A 250 -1.86 -45.91 -30.57
CA ALA A 250 -2.65 -46.72 -31.48
C ALA A 250 -1.73 -47.45 -32.49
N PRO A 251 -2.01 -48.73 -32.87
CA PRO A 251 -1.18 -49.51 -33.76
C PRO A 251 -1.38 -49.12 -35.20
N ALA A 252 -0.22 -49.19 -35.95
CA ALA A 252 -0.20 -49.04 -37.39
C ALA A 252 -0.85 -50.25 -38.07
N THR A 253 -1.76 -50.00 -39.00
CA THR A 253 -2.13 -50.95 -40.05
C THR A 253 -1.77 -50.35 -41.40
N GLY A 254 -1.04 -51.13 -42.15
CA GLY A 254 -0.47 -50.79 -43.42
C GLY A 254 -1.40 -50.92 -44.63
N ASP A 255 -0.77 -50.74 -45.76
CA ASP A 255 -1.06 -51.11 -47.12
C ASP A 255 -1.78 -50.10 -48.04
N GLY A 256 -1.11 -49.88 -49.14
CA GLY A 256 -1.74 -49.85 -50.43
C GLY A 256 -1.39 -48.67 -51.35
N GLU A 257 -0.26 -48.84 -52.11
CA GLU A 257 -0.15 -48.69 -53.57
C GLU A 257 -0.69 -47.44 -54.31
N ARG A 258 0.30 -46.85 -54.97
CA ARG A 258 0.48 -46.54 -56.41
C ARG A 258 -0.23 -45.34 -57.06
N GLN A 259 0.63 -44.73 -57.83
CA GLN A 259 0.58 -44.17 -59.23
C GLN A 259 0.19 -42.69 -59.31
N SER A 260 1.14 -41.94 -59.71
CA SER A 260 1.67 -41.50 -61.04
C SER A 260 0.86 -40.36 -61.67
N ALA A 261 1.63 -39.35 -62.04
CA ALA A 261 1.77 -38.66 -63.31
C ALA A 261 1.05 -37.29 -63.45
N ASP A 262 1.94 -36.39 -63.87
CA ASP A 262 1.83 -35.35 -64.89
C ASP A 262 0.88 -34.15 -64.69
N SER A 263 1.48 -33.03 -64.54
CA SER A 263 1.69 -31.94 -65.49
C SER A 263 2.20 -30.70 -64.75
#